data_72c670d583a58a2578e0b026b676e5a4
#
_entry.id   72c670d583a58a2578e0b026b676e5a4
#
_cell.length_a   1.000
_cell.length_b   1.000
_cell.length_c   1.000
_cell.angle_alpha   90.00
_cell.angle_beta   90.00
_cell.angle_gamma   90.00
#
_symmetry.space_group_name_H-M   'P 1'
#
loop_
_entity.id
_entity.type
_entity.pdbx_description
1 polymer ?
#
loop_
_entity_poly.entity_id
_entity_poly.type
_entity_poly.pdbx_seq_one_letter_code
_entity_poly.pdbx_strand_id
1 'polypeptide(L)'
;MDTILSLAPQNVWKHFHSLTQIPRPSGHLEKVQAFLLDFGKSIGVETFMDEVGNIIYRKPATPGMENRKTIILQAHMDMVPQKNNDTVHDFVNDPIQTYVDGEWLKAKVLLSVPTMVWV
;
A
#
# COMPACT_ATOMS: atom_id res chain seq x y z
N MET A 1 11.75 21.46 2.13
CA MET A 1 11.62 20.28 1.25
C MET A 1 10.25 19.71 1.42
N ASP A 2 9.47 19.70 0.35
CA ASP A 2 8.15 19.08 0.41
C ASP A 2 8.30 17.57 0.59
N THR A 3 7.70 17.06 1.65
CA THR A 3 7.66 15.63 1.90
C THR A 3 6.34 15.07 1.41
N ILE A 4 6.29 13.76 1.14
CA ILE A 4 5.05 13.08 0.76
C ILE A 4 3.89 13.38 1.74
N LEU A 5 4.20 13.60 3.02
CA LEU A 5 3.22 13.87 4.07
C LEU A 5 2.64 15.29 4.03
N SER A 6 3.23 16.21 3.25
CA SER A 6 2.70 17.56 3.05
C SER A 6 1.77 17.67 1.84
N LEU A 7 1.65 16.63 1.03
CA LEU A 7 0.83 16.62 -0.17
C LEU A 7 -0.66 16.51 0.16
N ALA A 8 -1.50 17.10 -0.70
CA ALA A 8 -2.96 17.01 -0.61
C ALA A 8 -3.52 16.07 -1.69
N PRO A 9 -4.54 15.25 -1.39
CA PRO A 9 -5.23 15.11 -0.09
C PRO A 9 -4.38 14.31 0.91
N GLN A 10 -4.22 14.88 2.09
CA GLN A 10 -3.26 14.38 3.09
C GLN A 10 -3.48 12.92 3.50
N ASN A 11 -4.74 12.49 3.63
CA ASN A 11 -5.04 11.11 4.03
C ASN A 11 -4.54 10.08 3.00
N VAL A 12 -4.68 10.36 1.72
CA VAL A 12 -4.18 9.49 0.65
C VAL A 12 -2.67 9.32 0.77
N TRP A 13 -1.95 10.43 0.86
CA TRP A 13 -0.49 10.42 0.92
C TRP A 13 0.07 9.82 2.21
N LYS A 14 -0.64 10.00 3.32
CA LYS A 14 -0.31 9.35 4.60
C LYS A 14 -0.38 7.83 4.49
N HIS A 15 -1.46 7.28 3.93
CA HIS A 15 -1.60 5.84 3.76
C HIS A 15 -0.63 5.29 2.73
N PHE A 16 -0.43 6.00 1.63
CA PHE A 16 0.56 5.62 0.64
C PHE A 16 1.97 5.58 1.24
N HIS A 17 2.36 6.61 2.01
CA HIS A 17 3.63 6.62 2.71
C HIS A 17 3.78 5.42 3.66
N SER A 18 2.75 5.09 4.42
CA SER A 18 2.78 3.92 5.31
C SER A 18 3.08 2.63 4.54
N LEU A 19 2.50 2.44 3.37
CA LEU A 19 2.77 1.29 2.51
C LEU A 19 4.20 1.29 1.94
N THR A 20 4.78 2.45 1.65
CA THR A 20 6.17 2.54 1.16
C THR A 20 7.19 2.12 2.21
N GLN A 21 6.83 2.22 3.50
CA GLN A 21 7.71 1.84 4.60
C GLN A 21 7.75 0.33 4.86
N ILE A 22 6.88 -0.44 4.20
CA ILE A 22 6.77 -1.89 4.41
C ILE A 22 7.31 -2.61 3.18
N PRO A 23 8.47 -3.29 3.29
CA PRO A 23 8.98 -4.16 2.25
C PRO A 23 7.96 -5.26 1.91
N ARG A 24 7.63 -5.39 0.62
CA ARG A 24 6.59 -6.31 0.13
C ARG A 24 6.89 -6.85 -1.27
N PRO A 25 8.11 -7.35 -1.51
CA PRO A 25 8.42 -7.94 -2.80
C PRO A 25 7.59 -9.21 -3.01
N SER A 26 7.27 -9.50 -4.27
CA SER A 26 6.55 -10.73 -4.63
C SER A 26 7.23 -11.96 -4.03
N GLY A 27 6.45 -12.80 -3.37
CA GLY A 27 6.95 -13.98 -2.64
C GLY A 27 7.33 -13.74 -1.16
N HIS A 28 7.32 -12.49 -0.67
CA HIS A 28 7.60 -12.14 0.73
C HIS A 28 6.56 -11.14 1.23
N LEU A 29 5.36 -11.63 1.52
CA LEU A 29 4.18 -10.80 1.83
C LEU A 29 3.87 -10.70 3.32
N GLU A 30 4.58 -11.42 4.18
CA GLU A 30 4.25 -11.57 5.60
C GLU A 30 4.15 -10.21 6.33
N LYS A 31 5.07 -9.29 6.01
CA LYS A 31 5.11 -7.96 6.62
C LYS A 31 3.90 -7.11 6.23
N VAL A 32 3.55 -7.08 4.94
CA VAL A 32 2.41 -6.30 4.47
C VAL A 32 1.09 -6.94 4.87
N GLN A 33 1.00 -8.27 4.93
CA GLN A 33 -0.17 -8.98 5.43
C GLN A 33 -0.45 -8.63 6.90
N ALA A 34 0.58 -8.68 7.75
CA ALA A 34 0.46 -8.28 9.16
C ALA A 34 0.01 -6.82 9.28
N PHE A 35 0.64 -5.91 8.54
CA PHE A 35 0.25 -4.50 8.54
C PHE A 35 -1.20 -4.28 8.13
N LEU A 36 -1.66 -4.94 7.07
CA LEU A 36 -3.03 -4.80 6.58
C LEU A 36 -4.05 -5.36 7.57
N LEU A 37 -3.76 -6.50 8.21
CA LEU A 37 -4.61 -7.05 9.27
C LEU A 37 -4.74 -6.07 10.46
N ASP A 38 -3.63 -5.50 10.90
CA ASP A 38 -3.63 -4.55 12.02
C ASP A 38 -4.30 -3.22 11.63
N PHE A 39 -4.10 -2.77 10.39
CA PHE A 39 -4.79 -1.58 9.87
C PHE A 39 -6.31 -1.75 9.91
N GLY A 40 -6.84 -2.86 9.39
CA GLY A 40 -8.28 -3.12 9.39
C GLY A 40 -8.87 -3.14 10.81
N LYS A 41 -8.17 -3.76 11.76
CA LYS A 41 -8.56 -3.75 13.18
C LYS A 41 -8.54 -2.34 13.74
N SER A 42 -7.53 -1.53 13.40
CA SER A 42 -7.39 -0.17 13.93
C SER A 42 -8.51 0.77 13.49
N ILE A 43 -9.10 0.55 12.33
CA ILE A 43 -10.23 1.33 11.81
C ILE A 43 -11.60 0.69 12.13
N GLY A 44 -11.62 -0.42 12.88
CA GLY A 44 -12.84 -1.09 13.29
C GLY A 44 -13.62 -1.79 12.17
N VAL A 45 -12.92 -2.20 11.10
CA VAL A 45 -13.51 -2.96 9.98
C VAL A 45 -13.24 -4.44 10.17
N GLU A 46 -14.25 -5.30 9.95
CA GLU A 46 -14.05 -6.75 9.92
C GLU A 46 -12.95 -7.10 8.91
N THR A 47 -11.89 -7.73 9.41
CA THR A 47 -10.69 -8.00 8.60
C THR A 47 -10.19 -9.41 8.88
N PHE A 48 -9.90 -10.16 7.82
CA PHE A 48 -9.37 -11.51 7.93
C PHE A 48 -8.49 -11.86 6.73
N MET A 49 -7.68 -12.88 6.89
CA MET A 49 -6.85 -13.46 5.83
C MET A 49 -7.46 -14.80 5.40
N ASP A 50 -7.57 -15.01 4.10
CA ASP A 50 -8.03 -16.29 3.56
C ASP A 50 -6.90 -17.33 3.50
N GLU A 51 -7.23 -18.55 3.03
CA GLU A 51 -6.30 -19.69 2.98
C GLU A 51 -5.09 -19.48 2.06
N VAL A 52 -5.21 -18.58 1.09
CA VAL A 52 -4.12 -18.27 0.14
C VAL A 52 -3.40 -16.96 0.45
N GLY A 53 -3.77 -16.30 1.56
CA GLY A 53 -3.08 -15.12 2.05
C GLY A 53 -3.64 -13.79 1.57
N ASN A 54 -4.82 -13.76 0.96
CA ASN A 54 -5.49 -12.48 0.65
C ASN A 54 -6.02 -11.85 1.94
N ILE A 55 -5.90 -10.54 2.04
CA ILE A 55 -6.49 -9.77 3.13
C ILE A 55 -7.82 -9.21 2.68
N ILE A 56 -8.86 -9.50 3.44
CA ILE A 56 -10.24 -9.15 3.11
C ILE A 56 -10.78 -8.21 4.19
N TYR A 57 -11.26 -7.05 3.76
CA TYR A 57 -12.00 -6.11 4.58
C TYR A 57 -13.47 -6.17 4.23
N ARG A 58 -14.32 -6.36 5.22
CA ARG A 58 -15.77 -6.38 5.04
C ARG A 58 -16.40 -5.20 5.77
N LYS A 59 -16.69 -4.14 5.02
CA LYS A 59 -17.36 -2.96 5.55
C LYS A 59 -18.87 -3.12 5.39
N PRO A 60 -19.67 -2.99 6.47
CA PRO A 60 -21.12 -3.02 6.36
C PRO A 60 -21.64 -1.84 5.53
N ALA A 61 -22.85 -1.98 5.04
CA ALA A 61 -23.56 -0.92 4.33
C ALA A 61 -23.68 0.34 5.21
N THR A 62 -23.67 1.50 4.59
CA THR A 62 -24.04 2.74 5.26
C THR A 62 -25.51 2.67 5.70
N PRO A 63 -25.89 3.15 6.89
CA PRO A 63 -27.26 3.14 7.35
C PRO A 63 -28.23 3.69 6.31
N GLY A 64 -29.31 2.96 6.02
CA GLY A 64 -30.28 3.28 4.98
C GLY A 64 -29.91 2.80 3.58
N MET A 65 -28.77 2.14 3.39
CA MET A 65 -28.29 1.62 2.12
C MET A 65 -28.12 0.10 2.10
N GLU A 66 -28.72 -0.61 3.06
CA GLU A 66 -28.58 -2.06 3.25
C GLU A 66 -29.08 -2.88 2.05
N ASN A 67 -30.06 -2.33 1.31
CA ASN A 67 -30.64 -2.95 0.12
C ASN A 67 -29.87 -2.62 -1.18
N ARG A 68 -28.75 -1.92 -1.12
CA ARG A 68 -27.91 -1.61 -2.28
C ARG A 68 -27.01 -2.79 -2.63
N LYS A 69 -26.58 -2.84 -3.89
CA LYS A 69 -25.65 -3.88 -4.36
C LYS A 69 -24.29 -3.72 -3.66
N THR A 70 -23.73 -4.84 -3.27
CA THR A 70 -22.36 -4.90 -2.76
C THR A 70 -21.35 -4.55 -3.86
N ILE A 71 -20.36 -3.76 -3.52
CA ILE A 71 -19.22 -3.41 -4.38
C ILE A 71 -17.98 -4.12 -3.84
N ILE A 72 -17.20 -4.73 -4.73
CA ILE A 72 -15.90 -5.33 -4.41
C ILE A 72 -14.83 -4.45 -5.03
N LEU A 73 -13.90 -3.96 -4.20
CA LEU A 73 -12.68 -3.30 -4.63
C LEU A 73 -11.53 -4.28 -4.47
N GLN A 74 -10.69 -4.41 -5.49
CA GLN A 74 -9.57 -5.35 -5.50
C GLN A 74 -8.29 -4.65 -5.92
N ALA A 75 -7.20 -4.95 -5.21
CA ALA A 75 -5.84 -4.53 -5.56
C ALA A 75 -4.86 -5.62 -5.13
N HIS A 76 -3.67 -5.66 -5.74
CA HIS A 76 -2.60 -6.53 -5.26
C HIS A 76 -1.74 -5.81 -4.22
N MET A 77 -1.20 -6.57 -3.26
CA MET A 77 -0.41 -6.01 -2.17
C MET A 77 1.11 -6.08 -2.38
N ASP A 78 1.56 -6.89 -3.31
CA ASP A 78 2.98 -7.08 -3.62
C ASP A 78 3.52 -6.03 -4.59
N MET A 79 4.84 -5.97 -4.67
CA MET A 79 5.58 -5.20 -5.68
C MET A 79 6.65 -6.06 -6.33
N VAL A 80 6.81 -5.93 -7.65
CA VAL A 80 7.90 -6.56 -8.37
C VAL A 80 9.23 -5.93 -7.93
N PRO A 81 10.21 -6.75 -7.46
CA PRO A 81 11.50 -6.24 -7.00
C PRO A 81 12.40 -5.92 -8.21
N GLN A 82 12.46 -4.65 -8.59
CA GLN A 82 13.34 -4.17 -9.67
C GLN A 82 14.14 -2.95 -9.24
N LYS A 83 15.43 -2.95 -9.56
CA LYS A 83 16.36 -1.83 -9.33
C LYS A 83 17.43 -1.81 -10.41
N ASN A 84 18.14 -0.68 -10.51
CA ASN A 84 19.35 -0.62 -11.35
C ASN A 84 20.46 -1.49 -10.76
N ASN A 85 21.33 -1.99 -11.61
CA ASN A 85 22.40 -2.92 -11.20
C ASN A 85 23.41 -2.28 -10.23
N ASP A 86 23.62 -0.99 -10.33
CA ASP A 86 24.52 -0.17 -9.49
C ASP A 86 23.89 0.25 -8.16
N THR A 87 22.62 -0.06 -7.96
CA THR A 87 21.88 0.32 -6.77
C THR A 87 21.95 -0.75 -5.70
N VAL A 88 22.31 -0.37 -4.47
CA VAL A 88 22.25 -1.24 -3.29
C VAL A 88 20.90 -1.05 -2.61
N HIS A 89 20.09 -2.10 -2.60
CA HIS A 89 18.77 -2.13 -1.93
C HIS A 89 18.37 -3.57 -1.63
N ASP A 90 17.99 -3.82 -0.39
CA ASP A 90 17.44 -5.10 0.07
C ASP A 90 15.90 -5.04 0.01
N PHE A 91 15.30 -5.68 -0.99
CA PHE A 91 13.85 -5.66 -1.20
C PHE A 91 13.05 -6.28 -0.06
N VAL A 92 13.66 -7.13 0.76
CA VAL A 92 12.98 -7.81 1.86
C VAL A 92 13.01 -6.98 3.15
N ASN A 93 14.03 -6.14 3.31
CA ASN A 93 14.26 -5.43 4.58
C ASN A 93 14.24 -3.90 4.45
N ASP A 94 14.55 -3.34 3.28
CA ASP A 94 14.63 -1.90 3.12
C ASP A 94 13.30 -1.29 2.68
N PRO A 95 12.85 -0.18 3.31
CA PRO A 95 11.69 0.58 2.86
C PRO A 95 11.98 1.33 1.56
N ILE A 96 10.93 1.67 0.82
CA ILE A 96 11.03 2.51 -0.37
C ILE A 96 11.19 3.97 0.08
N GLN A 97 12.33 4.57 -0.24
CA GLN A 97 12.56 5.99 -0.02
C GLN A 97 11.98 6.81 -1.17
N THR A 98 11.00 7.65 -0.84
CA THR A 98 10.35 8.53 -1.81
C THR A 98 10.79 9.98 -1.65
N TYR A 99 10.72 10.76 -2.74
CA TYR A 99 10.92 12.20 -2.75
C TYR A 99 10.02 12.87 -3.77
N VAL A 100 9.66 14.12 -3.50
CA VAL A 100 8.86 14.95 -4.41
C VAL A 100 9.79 15.69 -5.36
N ASP A 101 9.50 15.61 -6.65
CA ASP A 101 10.21 16.31 -7.71
C ASP A 101 9.20 17.01 -8.63
N GLY A 102 8.90 18.26 -8.35
CA GLY A 102 7.83 19.01 -9.01
C GLY A 102 6.47 18.34 -8.77
N GLU A 103 5.82 17.92 -9.85
CA GLU A 103 4.53 17.21 -9.82
C GLU A 103 4.65 15.70 -9.66
N TRP A 104 5.88 15.17 -9.49
CA TRP A 104 6.14 13.75 -9.44
C TRP A 104 6.55 13.29 -8.05
N LEU A 105 6.03 12.16 -7.63
CA LEU A 105 6.58 11.40 -6.51
C LEU A 105 7.47 10.29 -7.08
N LYS A 106 8.75 10.34 -6.74
CA LYS A 106 9.76 9.41 -7.24
C LYS A 106 10.33 8.55 -6.12
N ALA A 107 10.79 7.34 -6.45
CA ALA A 107 11.59 6.49 -5.57
C ALA A 107 13.08 6.71 -5.84
N LYS A 108 13.90 6.82 -4.78
CA LYS A 108 15.33 7.10 -4.93
C LYS A 108 16.12 5.96 -5.55
N VAL A 109 15.65 4.74 -5.42
CA VAL A 109 16.46 3.52 -5.59
C VAL A 109 15.85 2.53 -6.57
N LEU A 110 14.56 2.61 -6.81
CA LEU A 110 13.85 1.68 -7.67
C LEU A 110 13.77 2.25 -9.09
N LEU A 111 13.91 1.40 -10.09
CA LEU A 111 13.43 1.73 -11.43
C LEU A 111 11.98 2.17 -11.28
N SER A 112 11.72 3.40 -11.67
CA SER A 112 10.37 3.93 -11.72
C SER A 112 9.58 3.21 -12.82
N VAL A 113 9.11 2.01 -12.51
CA VAL A 113 7.87 1.59 -13.11
C VAL A 113 6.84 2.48 -12.42
N PRO A 114 6.09 3.32 -13.13
CA PRO A 114 4.97 3.99 -12.53
C PRO A 114 3.96 2.92 -12.16
N THR A 115 4.17 2.29 -11.02
CA THR A 115 3.15 1.47 -10.42
C THR A 115 2.17 2.47 -9.86
N MET A 116 1.27 2.93 -10.73
CA MET A 116 0.08 3.62 -10.27
C MET A 116 -0.66 2.60 -9.41
N VAL A 117 -0.49 2.73 -8.10
CA VAL A 117 -1.41 2.12 -7.16
C VAL A 117 -2.68 2.95 -7.27
N TRP A 118 -3.61 2.51 -8.09
CA TRP A 118 -4.97 3.01 -8.02
C TRP A 118 -5.57 2.49 -6.72
N VAL A 119 -5.83 3.41 -5.82
CA VAL A 119 -6.66 3.17 -4.64
C VAL A 119 -8.10 3.47 -5.00
#